data_b872c1c66ce5aebdd5fec622b6286857
#
_entry.id   b872c1c66ce5aebdd5fec622b6286857
#
_cell.length_a   1.000
_cell.length_b   1.000
_cell.length_c   1.000
_cell.angle_alpha   90.00
_cell.angle_beta   90.00
_cell.angle_gamma   90.00
#
_symmetry.space_group_name_H-M   'P 1'
#
loop_
_entity.id
_entity.type
_entity.pdbx_description
1 polymer ?
#
loop_
_entity_poly.entity_id
_entity_poly.type
_entity_poly.pdbx_seq_one_letter_code
_entity_poly.pdbx_strand_id
1 'polypeptide(L)'
;MGKLPNTPFHHQSSLRWTPKPRRLNRVTSHSAPDTAKAQPRSRLVAALTRRRRYAPRFPSATYPHAPHALQWSRYDTISTAIITIAAFLMRAIGITSATSAHTPVFDEKHYVPQAWDMVESWINPITGGIESNPGYGLVVHPPLAKQLIAYGEALFGYTPLGWRAVTALCGTLTIVAIMALTRRVTLSSRAATIAGIIAIFDGVLLVTSRFGMLDIIQVLFIVTAAWTLCRDHQQVYARMYNAWSQQLLDTDLGPRIGFRWWRFATGVFLGCAVSVKWSGLYYIMFFGILAVVLDAWRRHIFGARNATLGMLVKDAFPAFASLVLVPLAVYTWSWRAWFASETSVFRHAVATGDVENNSILRLFPDTVASWLYYHAEVLEFHASLTTSSGHSHPWDSKPWSWLAATRPILYYSSTDISCAFGSCRRMIYLFGTPAIWWLTVPVVCWALWEMIIHRRAAYLIPWVSFMAGFLPWLVTYDRQMYFFYATALVPFTIVMLAIALNYLMDAGAYRRLRPAAFWKGRVFPTGRILAICYLAIVIAMFFYFSPLLYGFVIPDAWFNAMMWLPSWR
;
A
#
# COMPACT_ATOMS: atom_id res chain seq x y z
N MET A 1 -12.97 65.69 -6.15
CA MET A 1 -12.19 66.19 -7.30
C MET A 1 -11.38 65.01 -7.81
N GLY A 2 -11.52 64.42 -8.98
CA GLY A 2 -12.15 64.81 -10.22
C GLY A 2 -12.58 63.54 -10.98
N LYS A 3 -13.50 63.75 -11.85
CA LYS A 3 -14.35 62.84 -12.62
C LYS A 3 -13.63 61.99 -13.65
N LEU A 4 -14.27 60.81 -13.89
CA LEU A 4 -14.21 59.91 -15.05
C LEU A 4 -14.21 60.61 -16.43
N PRO A 5 -13.89 59.84 -17.54
CA PRO A 5 -15.02 59.43 -18.36
C PRO A 5 -15.05 57.97 -18.85
N ASN A 6 -16.28 57.52 -19.06
CA ASN A 6 -16.70 56.30 -19.77
C ASN A 6 -16.44 56.37 -21.28
N THR A 7 -16.12 55.25 -21.92
CA THR A 7 -16.47 54.96 -23.31
C THR A 7 -16.80 53.47 -23.52
N PRO A 8 -17.65 53.12 -24.48
CA PRO A 8 -18.46 51.90 -24.49
C PRO A 8 -17.83 50.74 -25.28
N PHE A 9 -18.21 49.53 -24.86
CA PHE A 9 -17.87 48.27 -25.51
C PHE A 9 -18.74 48.03 -26.75
N HIS A 10 -18.12 47.80 -27.90
CA HIS A 10 -18.73 47.25 -29.06
C HIS A 10 -18.73 45.71 -29.04
N HIS A 11 -19.89 45.12 -29.29
CA HIS A 11 -20.11 43.74 -29.71
C HIS A 11 -19.30 43.40 -30.95
N GLN A 12 -18.57 42.31 -30.94
CA GLN A 12 -18.17 41.61 -32.15
C GLN A 12 -18.46 40.12 -32.06
N SER A 13 -19.16 39.72 -33.08
CA SER A 13 -19.75 38.45 -33.45
C SER A 13 -18.75 37.30 -33.60
N SER A 14 -19.25 36.13 -33.28
CA SER A 14 -18.75 34.79 -33.54
C SER A 14 -18.40 34.53 -35.01
N LEU A 15 -17.18 34.09 -35.32
CA LEU A 15 -16.81 33.45 -36.57
C LEU A 15 -16.47 31.97 -36.30
N ARG A 16 -17.36 31.09 -36.76
CA ARG A 16 -17.09 29.65 -36.89
C ARG A 16 -16.18 29.43 -38.11
N TRP A 17 -15.03 28.77 -37.86
CA TRP A 17 -14.21 28.22 -38.92
C TRP A 17 -14.52 26.74 -39.14
N THR A 18 -15.01 26.41 -40.37
CA THR A 18 -15.10 25.05 -40.93
C THR A 18 -14.03 24.89 -41.99
N PRO A 19 -13.13 23.92 -41.98
CA PRO A 19 -12.21 23.68 -43.06
C PRO A 19 -12.87 22.85 -44.18
N LYS A 20 -12.88 23.37 -45.39
CA LYS A 20 -13.27 22.67 -46.63
C LYS A 20 -12.18 21.65 -47.03
N PRO A 21 -12.55 20.47 -47.58
CA PRO A 21 -11.57 19.49 -48.05
C PRO A 21 -10.92 19.93 -49.39
N ARG A 22 -9.61 19.95 -49.41
CA ARG A 22 -8.83 20.12 -50.64
C ARG A 22 -8.82 18.83 -51.47
N ARG A 23 -9.28 18.91 -52.72
CA ARG A 23 -9.11 17.88 -53.75
C ARG A 23 -7.62 17.79 -54.15
N LEU A 24 -7.07 16.60 -54.11
CA LEU A 24 -5.74 16.29 -54.66
C LEU A 24 -5.87 15.98 -56.14
N ASN A 25 -5.18 16.79 -56.97
CA ASN A 25 -5.02 16.56 -58.38
C ASN A 25 -4.08 15.36 -58.63
N ARG A 26 -4.50 14.50 -59.56
CA ARG A 26 -3.65 13.50 -60.23
C ARG A 26 -2.52 14.18 -61.00
N VAL A 27 -1.29 13.75 -60.75
CA VAL A 27 -0.16 14.00 -61.63
C VAL A 27 0.29 12.68 -62.24
N THR A 28 0.37 12.70 -63.55
CA THR A 28 0.68 11.63 -64.48
C THR A 28 2.14 11.19 -64.42
N SER A 29 2.32 9.93 -64.80
CA SER A 29 3.56 9.17 -64.97
C SER A 29 4.57 9.83 -65.92
N HIS A 30 5.87 9.79 -65.57
CA HIS A 30 6.95 9.73 -66.56
C HIS A 30 8.00 8.69 -66.12
N SER A 31 8.48 8.00 -67.10
CA SER A 31 9.34 6.85 -67.28
C SER A 31 10.73 6.97 -66.65
N ALA A 32 11.27 5.75 -66.27
CA ALA A 32 12.65 5.51 -65.86
C ALA A 32 13.70 5.76 -66.92
N PRO A 33 15.01 5.87 -66.58
CA PRO A 33 15.89 4.74 -66.87
C PRO A 33 16.93 4.35 -65.78
N ASP A 34 17.21 3.09 -65.80
CA ASP A 34 18.47 2.31 -65.74
C ASP A 34 19.39 2.28 -64.51
N THR A 35 19.43 1.06 -64.01
CA THR A 35 20.57 0.19 -63.61
C THR A 35 21.75 0.77 -62.84
N ALA A 36 21.72 0.51 -61.56
CA ALA A 36 22.93 0.26 -60.76
C ALA A 36 22.77 -1.07 -60.01
N LYS A 37 23.66 -2.04 -60.31
CA LYS A 37 23.74 -3.35 -59.66
C LYS A 37 23.99 -3.19 -58.16
N ALA A 38 22.97 -3.42 -57.33
CA ALA A 38 23.09 -3.47 -55.87
C ALA A 38 23.61 -4.84 -55.46
N GLN A 39 24.73 -4.85 -54.74
CA GLN A 39 25.24 -6.05 -54.03
C GLN A 39 24.19 -6.61 -53.07
N PRO A 40 24.14 -7.93 -52.84
CA PRO A 40 23.18 -8.55 -51.92
C PRO A 40 23.53 -8.21 -50.48
N ARG A 41 22.89 -7.18 -49.95
CA ARG A 41 22.86 -6.99 -48.47
C ARG A 41 22.19 -8.23 -47.84
N SER A 42 22.85 -8.80 -46.84
CA SER A 42 22.37 -10.00 -46.19
C SER A 42 20.88 -9.88 -45.81
N ARG A 43 20.07 -10.91 -46.00
CA ARG A 43 18.64 -10.96 -45.65
C ARG A 43 18.35 -10.53 -44.21
N LEU A 44 19.35 -10.74 -43.33
CA LEU A 44 19.29 -10.32 -41.92
C LEU A 44 19.29 -8.79 -41.75
N VAL A 45 20.15 -8.07 -42.50
CA VAL A 45 20.23 -6.59 -42.47
C VAL A 45 18.99 -5.97 -43.09
N ALA A 46 18.44 -6.57 -44.16
CA ALA A 46 17.20 -6.12 -44.80
C ALA A 46 15.97 -6.34 -43.89
N ALA A 47 15.95 -7.41 -43.08
CA ALA A 47 14.91 -7.65 -42.09
C ALA A 47 14.97 -6.67 -40.91
N LEU A 48 16.17 -6.22 -40.53
CA LEU A 48 16.40 -5.25 -39.45
C LEU A 48 16.15 -3.79 -39.84
N THR A 49 16.22 -3.49 -41.14
CA THR A 49 16.10 -2.11 -41.66
C THR A 49 14.79 -1.82 -42.39
N ARG A 50 13.89 -2.78 -42.54
CA ARG A 50 12.58 -2.59 -43.17
C ARG A 50 11.69 -1.71 -42.28
N ARG A 51 11.67 -0.40 -42.52
CA ARG A 51 10.63 0.52 -42.01
C ARG A 51 9.28 0.11 -42.63
N ARG A 52 8.57 -0.79 -41.98
CA ARG A 52 7.19 -1.09 -42.34
C ARG A 52 6.30 -0.05 -41.67
N ARG A 53 5.56 0.73 -42.49
CA ARG A 53 4.43 1.53 -42.02
C ARG A 53 3.48 0.58 -41.29
N TYR A 54 3.37 0.73 -40.00
CA TYR A 54 2.50 -0.08 -39.15
C TYR A 54 1.05 0.36 -39.42
N ALA A 55 0.30 -0.37 -40.24
CA ALA A 55 -1.15 -0.28 -40.21
C ALA A 55 -1.62 -0.99 -38.93
N PRO A 56 -2.40 -0.35 -38.04
CA PRO A 56 -2.88 -1.00 -36.83
C PRO A 56 -3.76 -2.19 -37.21
N ARG A 57 -3.42 -3.38 -36.68
CA ARG A 57 -4.14 -4.65 -36.90
C ARG A 57 -5.37 -4.79 -36.04
N PHE A 58 -5.76 -3.77 -35.26
CA PHE A 58 -6.85 -3.87 -34.31
C PHE A 58 -8.11 -3.19 -34.81
N PRO A 59 -9.30 -3.76 -34.56
CA PRO A 59 -10.57 -3.07 -34.75
C PRO A 59 -10.57 -1.75 -33.95
N SER A 60 -11.29 -0.75 -34.41
CA SER A 60 -11.35 0.60 -33.83
C SER A 60 -11.64 0.67 -32.33
N ALA A 61 -12.22 -0.39 -31.74
CA ALA A 61 -12.49 -0.53 -30.31
C ALA A 61 -11.26 -0.83 -29.42
N THR A 62 -10.10 -1.11 -29.99
CA THR A 62 -8.88 -1.53 -29.28
C THR A 62 -7.70 -0.56 -29.41
N TYR A 63 -7.92 0.64 -29.93
CA TYR A 63 -6.86 1.66 -29.98
C TYR A 63 -6.46 2.12 -28.57
N PRO A 64 -5.15 2.31 -28.31
CA PRO A 64 -4.71 2.91 -27.06
C PRO A 64 -5.35 4.28 -26.86
N HIS A 65 -6.00 4.49 -25.71
CA HIS A 65 -6.57 5.79 -25.36
C HIS A 65 -5.49 6.75 -24.84
N ALA A 66 -5.69 8.05 -25.08
CA ALA A 66 -4.81 9.05 -24.51
C ALA A 66 -4.78 8.93 -22.97
N PRO A 67 -3.59 9.01 -22.34
CA PRO A 67 -3.48 8.92 -20.90
C PRO A 67 -4.19 10.11 -20.24
N HIS A 68 -5.04 9.82 -19.26
CA HIS A 68 -5.67 10.86 -18.47
C HIS A 68 -4.65 11.46 -17.48
N ALA A 69 -4.35 12.76 -17.62
CA ALA A 69 -3.54 13.47 -16.67
C ALA A 69 -4.32 13.69 -15.35
N LEU A 70 -3.69 13.34 -14.22
CA LEU A 70 -4.25 13.71 -12.92
C LEU A 70 -4.10 15.22 -12.74
N GLN A 71 -5.23 15.92 -12.64
CA GLN A 71 -5.26 17.31 -12.24
C GLN A 71 -5.54 17.40 -10.73
N TRP A 72 -4.59 17.99 -10.00
CA TRP A 72 -4.74 18.25 -8.57
C TRP A 72 -5.54 19.52 -8.37
N SER A 73 -6.62 19.45 -7.61
CA SER A 73 -7.54 20.56 -7.37
C SER A 73 -7.35 21.15 -5.96
N ARG A 74 -7.88 22.36 -5.73
CA ARG A 74 -7.96 22.94 -4.38
C ARG A 74 -8.76 22.04 -3.41
N TYR A 75 -9.78 21.34 -3.91
CA TYR A 75 -10.52 20.36 -3.13
C TYR A 75 -9.65 19.19 -2.67
N ASP A 76 -8.76 18.67 -3.54
CA ASP A 76 -7.81 17.62 -3.14
C ASP A 76 -6.91 18.10 -1.99
N THR A 77 -6.39 19.32 -2.07
CA THR A 77 -5.53 19.89 -1.00
C THR A 77 -6.28 20.04 0.31
N ILE A 78 -7.46 20.65 0.27
CA ILE A 78 -8.26 20.93 1.48
C ILE A 78 -8.73 19.62 2.12
N SER A 79 -9.30 18.70 1.35
CA SER A 79 -9.78 17.42 1.86
C SER A 79 -8.65 16.58 2.45
N THR A 80 -7.49 16.54 1.78
CA THR A 80 -6.31 15.82 2.30
C THR A 80 -5.82 16.46 3.59
N ALA A 81 -5.71 17.78 3.67
CA ALA A 81 -5.27 18.48 4.88
C ALA A 81 -6.21 18.23 6.07
N ILE A 82 -7.53 18.39 5.87
CA ILE A 82 -8.53 18.14 6.93
C ILE A 82 -8.46 16.70 7.43
N ILE A 83 -8.41 15.72 6.51
CA ILE A 83 -8.35 14.30 6.85
C ILE A 83 -7.03 13.96 7.57
N THR A 84 -5.91 14.54 7.13
CA THR A 84 -4.61 14.32 7.77
C THR A 84 -4.59 14.87 9.20
N ILE A 85 -5.10 16.08 9.41
CA ILE A 85 -5.19 16.70 10.74
C ILE A 85 -6.12 15.86 11.63
N ALA A 86 -7.31 15.50 11.16
CA ALA A 86 -8.24 14.66 11.91
C ALA A 86 -7.63 13.30 12.25
N ALA A 87 -6.96 12.66 11.31
CA ALA A 87 -6.28 11.38 11.51
C ALA A 87 -5.18 11.48 12.57
N PHE A 88 -4.39 12.54 12.54
CA PHE A 88 -3.34 12.77 13.54
C PHE A 88 -3.94 13.02 14.92
N LEU A 89 -4.93 13.90 15.04
CA LEU A 89 -5.58 14.21 16.32
C LEU A 89 -6.21 12.96 16.95
N MET A 90 -6.93 12.16 16.18
CA MET A 90 -7.53 10.93 16.68
C MET A 90 -6.49 9.91 17.17
N ARG A 91 -5.29 9.91 16.63
CA ARG A 91 -4.19 9.05 17.09
C ARG A 91 -3.48 9.63 18.31
N ALA A 92 -3.37 10.93 18.39
CA ALA A 92 -2.72 11.62 19.50
C ALA A 92 -3.56 11.63 20.79
N ILE A 93 -4.91 11.62 20.69
CA ILE A 93 -5.79 11.64 21.87
C ILE A 93 -5.49 10.43 22.78
N GLY A 94 -5.07 10.71 24.02
CA GLY A 94 -4.78 9.69 25.02
C GLY A 94 -3.71 8.66 24.60
N ILE A 95 -2.74 9.04 23.78
CA ILE A 95 -1.68 8.13 23.29
C ILE A 95 -0.84 7.56 24.43
N THR A 96 -0.71 8.29 25.54
CA THR A 96 0.03 7.88 26.73
C THR A 96 -0.81 7.14 27.77
N SER A 97 -2.13 7.05 27.60
CA SER A 97 -3.05 6.65 28.66
C SER A 97 -3.16 5.12 28.85
N ALA A 98 -2.89 4.33 27.83
CA ALA A 98 -3.06 2.88 27.90
C ALA A 98 -1.72 2.21 28.24
N THR A 99 -1.28 2.38 29.48
CA THR A 99 -0.09 1.72 30.02
C THR A 99 -0.38 1.26 31.43
N SER A 100 0.25 0.16 31.86
CA SER A 100 0.33 -0.22 33.26
C SER A 100 1.54 0.50 33.87
N ALA A 101 1.30 1.47 34.74
CA ALA A 101 2.37 2.23 35.42
C ALA A 101 3.46 2.78 34.44
N HIS A 102 3.04 3.29 33.29
CA HIS A 102 3.93 3.79 32.23
C HIS A 102 4.90 2.76 31.64
N THR A 103 4.58 1.47 31.74
CA THR A 103 5.35 0.39 31.11
C THR A 103 4.76 -0.01 29.77
N PRO A 104 5.57 -0.56 28.85
CA PRO A 104 5.10 -1.14 27.60
C PRO A 104 4.08 -2.24 27.83
N VAL A 105 3.07 -2.34 26.97
CA VAL A 105 1.99 -3.33 27.03
C VAL A 105 1.94 -4.15 25.75
N PHE A 106 1.39 -5.37 25.82
CA PHE A 106 1.31 -6.30 24.69
C PHE A 106 2.71 -6.53 24.07
N ASP A 107 2.84 -6.61 22.75
CA ASP A 107 4.14 -6.79 22.07
C ASP A 107 5.07 -5.55 22.18
N GLU A 108 4.59 -4.40 22.66
CA GLU A 108 5.48 -3.30 23.05
C GLU A 108 6.56 -3.77 24.05
N LYS A 109 6.24 -4.79 24.89
CA LYS A 109 7.19 -5.37 25.85
C LYS A 109 8.46 -5.94 25.21
N HIS A 110 8.39 -6.26 23.92
CA HIS A 110 9.53 -6.75 23.15
C HIS A 110 10.18 -5.64 22.32
N TYR A 111 9.38 -4.88 21.57
CA TYR A 111 9.91 -3.94 20.58
C TYR A 111 10.43 -2.64 21.20
N VAL A 112 9.81 -2.17 22.26
CA VAL A 112 10.15 -0.91 22.95
C VAL A 112 11.51 -1.03 23.66
N PRO A 113 11.77 -2.04 24.53
CA PRO A 113 13.10 -2.22 25.10
C PRO A 113 14.20 -2.41 24.03
N GLN A 114 13.91 -3.20 22.97
CA GLN A 114 14.87 -3.38 21.89
C GLN A 114 15.20 -2.07 21.15
N ALA A 115 14.20 -1.19 20.99
CA ALA A 115 14.41 0.12 20.40
C ALA A 115 15.21 1.05 21.33
N TRP A 116 14.99 0.94 22.64
CA TRP A 116 15.76 1.66 23.65
C TRP A 116 17.22 1.20 23.70
N ASP A 117 17.46 -0.12 23.66
CA ASP A 117 18.82 -0.67 23.53
C ASP A 117 19.56 -0.08 22.32
N MET A 118 18.84 0.12 21.20
CA MET A 118 19.40 0.80 20.03
C MET A 118 19.76 2.26 20.31
N VAL A 119 18.98 2.98 21.18
CA VAL A 119 19.33 4.36 21.56
C VAL A 119 20.58 4.39 22.41
N GLU A 120 20.67 3.49 23.40
CA GLU A 120 21.82 3.42 24.34
C GLU A 120 23.10 3.00 23.63
N SER A 121 23.01 2.16 22.61
CA SER A 121 24.14 1.65 21.83
C SER A 121 24.43 2.44 20.55
N TRP A 122 23.86 3.64 20.36
CA TRP A 122 24.06 4.40 19.13
C TRP A 122 25.52 4.73 18.87
N ILE A 123 26.03 4.27 17.72
CA ILE A 123 27.33 4.63 17.19
C ILE A 123 27.27 6.06 16.65
N ASN A 124 26.27 6.35 15.83
CA ASN A 124 25.89 7.68 15.34
C ASN A 124 24.46 7.62 14.78
N PRO A 125 23.78 8.77 14.54
CA PRO A 125 22.39 8.78 14.06
C PRO A 125 22.13 8.07 12.73
N ILE A 126 23.15 7.94 11.86
CA ILE A 126 22.99 7.25 10.57
C ILE A 126 23.14 5.74 10.72
N THR A 127 24.17 5.30 11.42
CA THR A 127 24.43 3.87 11.67
C THR A 127 23.36 3.28 12.59
N GLY A 128 22.94 4.05 13.61
CA GLY A 128 22.06 3.58 14.68
C GLY A 128 22.82 2.74 15.69
N GLY A 129 22.08 2.02 16.51
CA GLY A 129 22.57 1.07 17.50
C GLY A 129 22.00 -0.33 17.26
N ILE A 130 22.34 -1.23 18.15
CA ILE A 130 21.95 -2.64 18.14
C ILE A 130 20.99 -2.93 19.29
N GLU A 131 20.14 -3.91 19.09
CA GLU A 131 19.29 -4.49 20.12
C GLU A 131 20.02 -5.60 20.89
N SER A 132 19.78 -5.66 22.18
CA SER A 132 20.23 -6.78 23.03
C SER A 132 19.35 -8.00 22.79
N ASN A 133 19.91 -9.18 23.06
CA ASN A 133 19.12 -10.42 22.98
C ASN A 133 18.09 -10.49 24.13
N PRO A 134 16.77 -10.52 23.87
CA PRO A 134 15.72 -10.41 24.88
C PRO A 134 15.40 -11.73 25.61
N GLY A 135 16.32 -12.64 25.75
CA GLY A 135 16.11 -13.89 26.50
C GLY A 135 15.49 -15.06 25.71
N TYR A 136 15.01 -14.83 24.48
CA TYR A 136 14.60 -15.93 23.59
C TYR A 136 15.76 -16.51 22.76
N GLY A 137 16.97 -16.06 23.02
CA GLY A 137 18.14 -16.46 22.27
C GLY A 137 18.31 -15.73 20.92
N LEU A 138 17.31 -15.01 20.44
CA LEU A 138 17.38 -14.27 19.18
C LEU A 138 16.33 -13.16 19.09
N VAL A 139 16.55 -12.22 18.19
CA VAL A 139 15.62 -11.14 17.84
C VAL A 139 14.89 -11.48 16.55
N VAL A 140 13.57 -11.64 16.62
CA VAL A 140 12.78 -12.32 15.58
C VAL A 140 12.37 -11.47 14.37
N HIS A 141 12.52 -10.14 14.41
CA HIS A 141 12.13 -9.26 13.32
C HIS A 141 13.29 -8.38 12.86
N PRO A 142 13.36 -8.04 11.55
CA PRO A 142 14.35 -7.12 11.02
C PRO A 142 14.33 -5.75 11.72
N PRO A 143 15.43 -4.97 11.71
CA PRO A 143 15.62 -3.86 12.65
C PRO A 143 14.90 -2.57 12.29
N LEU A 144 14.45 -2.34 11.04
CA LEU A 144 14.05 -1.01 10.57
C LEU A 144 12.94 -0.37 11.41
N ALA A 145 11.90 -1.12 11.78
CA ALA A 145 10.81 -0.52 12.54
C ALA A 145 11.24 -0.16 13.96
N LYS A 146 12.08 -0.98 14.61
CA LYS A 146 12.65 -0.69 15.93
C LYS A 146 13.60 0.51 15.86
N GLN A 147 14.40 0.63 14.79
CA GLN A 147 15.19 1.84 14.54
C GLN A 147 14.33 3.10 14.43
N LEU A 148 13.15 3.00 13.79
CA LEU A 148 12.22 4.13 13.70
C LEU A 148 11.58 4.46 15.06
N ILE A 149 11.21 3.46 15.86
CA ILE A 149 10.73 3.65 17.24
C ILE A 149 11.83 4.28 18.09
N ALA A 150 13.08 3.82 17.98
CA ALA A 150 14.24 4.37 18.67
C ALA A 150 14.43 5.88 18.43
N TYR A 151 14.16 6.39 17.21
CA TYR A 151 14.17 7.84 16.99
C TYR A 151 13.11 8.58 17.82
N GLY A 152 11.93 7.99 18.00
CA GLY A 152 10.90 8.56 18.87
C GLY A 152 11.33 8.57 20.33
N GLU A 153 11.93 7.47 20.80
CA GLU A 153 12.46 7.34 22.15
C GLU A 153 13.65 8.27 22.41
N ALA A 154 14.52 8.45 21.42
CA ALA A 154 15.62 9.43 21.52
C ALA A 154 15.13 10.87 21.65
N LEU A 155 13.98 11.20 21.04
CA LEU A 155 13.40 12.56 21.09
C LEU A 155 12.59 12.82 22.36
N PHE A 156 11.84 11.83 22.85
CA PHE A 156 10.86 11.98 23.91
C PHE A 156 11.17 11.12 25.16
N GLY A 157 12.33 10.46 25.18
CA GLY A 157 12.74 9.55 26.24
C GLY A 157 12.03 8.19 26.21
N TYR A 158 12.41 7.29 27.12
CA TYR A 158 11.75 6.01 27.34
C TYR A 158 10.39 6.23 28.03
N THR A 159 9.45 6.74 27.27
CA THR A 159 8.10 7.12 27.70
C THR A 159 7.05 6.64 26.72
N PRO A 160 5.77 6.49 27.13
CA PRO A 160 4.70 6.13 26.21
C PRO A 160 4.60 7.04 24.98
N LEU A 161 4.95 8.32 25.08
CA LEU A 161 5.03 9.20 23.94
C LEU A 161 6.21 8.82 23.04
N GLY A 162 7.37 8.52 23.61
CA GLY A 162 8.58 8.16 22.86
C GLY A 162 8.33 6.98 21.92
N TRP A 163 7.89 5.86 22.43
CA TRP A 163 7.72 4.67 21.59
C TRP A 163 6.45 4.65 20.73
N ARG A 164 5.45 5.55 20.97
CA ARG A 164 4.19 5.62 20.19
C ARG A 164 4.13 6.76 19.18
N ALA A 165 4.97 7.78 19.30
CA ALA A 165 4.93 8.95 18.43
C ALA A 165 5.14 8.58 16.95
N VAL A 166 6.13 7.72 16.66
CA VAL A 166 6.46 7.31 15.30
C VAL A 166 5.35 6.45 14.69
N THR A 167 4.76 5.54 15.45
CA THR A 167 3.65 4.71 14.95
C THR A 167 2.40 5.55 14.69
N ALA A 168 2.11 6.57 15.52
CA ALA A 168 1.03 7.52 15.27
C ALA A 168 1.24 8.34 14.00
N LEU A 169 2.47 8.78 13.76
CA LEU A 169 2.85 9.45 12.52
C LEU A 169 2.71 8.52 11.31
N CYS A 170 3.25 7.29 11.38
CA CYS A 170 3.14 6.30 10.32
C CYS A 170 1.68 5.94 10.00
N GLY A 171 0.83 5.80 11.02
CA GLY A 171 -0.60 5.56 10.82
C GLY A 171 -1.32 6.74 10.16
N THR A 172 -0.94 7.96 10.50
CA THR A 172 -1.46 9.16 9.83
C THR A 172 -1.04 9.21 8.36
N LEU A 173 0.24 8.96 8.08
CA LEU A 173 0.78 8.91 6.71
C LEU A 173 0.19 7.74 5.90
N THR A 174 -0.15 6.63 6.56
CA THR A 174 -0.85 5.50 5.90
C THR A 174 -2.21 5.94 5.34
N ILE A 175 -2.96 6.76 6.06
CA ILE A 175 -4.24 7.31 5.55
C ILE A 175 -3.99 8.22 4.34
N VAL A 176 -2.97 9.07 4.38
CA VAL A 176 -2.58 9.90 3.24
C VAL A 176 -2.19 9.04 2.04
N ALA A 177 -1.45 7.95 2.25
CA ALA A 177 -1.06 7.02 1.20
C ALA A 177 -2.27 6.27 0.61
N ILE A 178 -3.25 5.86 1.44
CA ILE A 178 -4.54 5.28 1.00
C ILE A 178 -5.29 6.27 0.10
N MET A 179 -5.41 7.54 0.53
CA MET A 179 -6.03 8.59 -0.27
C MET A 179 -5.29 8.82 -1.59
N ALA A 180 -3.96 8.89 -1.55
CA ALA A 180 -3.11 9.08 -2.73
C ALA A 180 -3.25 7.92 -3.72
N LEU A 181 -3.26 6.67 -3.25
CA LEU A 181 -3.50 5.48 -4.07
C LEU A 181 -4.90 5.54 -4.69
N THR A 182 -5.94 5.78 -3.87
CA THR A 182 -7.33 5.86 -4.35
C THR A 182 -7.48 6.97 -5.40
N ARG A 183 -6.91 8.15 -5.13
CA ARG A 183 -6.92 9.29 -6.07
C ARG A 183 -6.27 8.94 -7.39
N ARG A 184 -5.21 8.14 -7.35
CA ARG A 184 -4.44 7.76 -8.52
C ARG A 184 -5.15 6.69 -9.36
N VAL A 185 -5.73 5.65 -8.75
CA VAL A 185 -6.42 4.58 -9.48
C VAL A 185 -7.78 5.01 -10.02
N THR A 186 -8.44 5.99 -9.39
CA THR A 186 -9.79 6.45 -9.78
C THR A 186 -9.81 7.77 -10.54
N LEU A 187 -8.76 8.58 -10.44
CA LEU A 187 -8.70 9.99 -10.86
C LEU A 187 -9.80 10.87 -10.21
N SER A 188 -10.43 10.40 -9.14
CA SER A 188 -11.56 11.05 -8.45
C SER A 188 -11.15 11.56 -7.08
N SER A 189 -11.23 12.89 -6.87
CA SER A 189 -11.05 13.53 -5.56
C SER A 189 -12.08 13.03 -4.54
N ARG A 190 -13.33 12.81 -4.98
CA ARG A 190 -14.42 12.29 -4.16
C ARG A 190 -14.10 10.88 -3.63
N ALA A 191 -13.60 9.98 -4.50
CA ALA A 191 -13.21 8.64 -4.08
C ALA A 191 -12.07 8.67 -3.04
N ALA A 192 -11.07 9.53 -3.24
CA ALA A 192 -9.97 9.70 -2.28
C ALA A 192 -10.46 10.21 -0.91
N THR A 193 -11.39 11.17 -0.92
CA THR A 193 -12.01 11.68 0.32
C THR A 193 -12.81 10.59 1.04
N ILE A 194 -13.61 9.78 0.31
CA ILE A 194 -14.34 8.64 0.87
C ILE A 194 -13.36 7.65 1.51
N ALA A 195 -12.27 7.29 0.81
CA ALA A 195 -11.24 6.39 1.34
C ALA A 195 -10.61 6.93 2.64
N GLY A 196 -10.29 8.22 2.68
CA GLY A 196 -9.75 8.87 3.88
C GLY A 196 -10.73 8.86 5.05
N ILE A 197 -12.01 9.15 4.82
CA ILE A 197 -13.05 9.09 5.86
C ILE A 197 -13.16 7.67 6.42
N ILE A 198 -13.28 6.65 5.57
CA ILE A 198 -13.36 5.26 6.01
C ILE A 198 -12.11 4.86 6.80
N ALA A 199 -10.92 5.26 6.33
CA ALA A 199 -9.65 4.93 6.97
C ALA A 199 -9.46 5.58 8.36
N ILE A 200 -9.99 6.79 8.59
CA ILE A 200 -9.97 7.43 9.91
C ILE A 200 -10.79 6.60 10.91
N PHE A 201 -11.94 6.10 10.49
CA PHE A 201 -12.92 5.40 11.34
C PHE A 201 -12.77 3.87 11.30
N ASP A 202 -11.58 3.38 10.93
CA ASP A 202 -11.24 1.95 11.08
C ASP A 202 -10.49 1.69 12.38
N GLY A 203 -11.01 0.73 13.18
CA GLY A 203 -10.45 0.39 14.48
C GLY A 203 -9.07 -0.24 14.41
N VAL A 204 -8.79 -1.05 13.36
CA VAL A 204 -7.46 -1.71 13.21
C VAL A 204 -6.39 -0.66 12.90
N LEU A 205 -6.63 0.22 11.93
CA LEU A 205 -5.70 1.31 11.63
C LEU A 205 -5.52 2.28 12.80
N LEU A 206 -6.56 2.48 13.61
CA LEU A 206 -6.43 3.33 14.79
C LEU A 206 -5.55 2.67 15.85
N VAL A 207 -5.90 1.46 16.30
CA VAL A 207 -5.22 0.81 17.43
C VAL A 207 -3.76 0.53 17.10
N THR A 208 -3.46 -0.07 15.94
CA THR A 208 -2.06 -0.34 15.53
C THR A 208 -1.20 0.92 15.43
N SER A 209 -1.82 2.10 15.23
CA SER A 209 -1.12 3.40 15.19
C SER A 209 -0.85 3.98 16.58
N ARG A 210 -1.44 3.45 17.63
CA ARG A 210 -1.40 4.01 18.99
C ARG A 210 -0.52 3.21 19.94
N PHE A 211 0.11 2.16 19.44
CA PHE A 211 1.04 1.31 20.17
C PHE A 211 2.36 1.20 19.42
N GLY A 212 3.45 0.96 20.13
CA GLY A 212 4.79 0.75 19.56
C GLY A 212 4.90 -0.57 18.80
N MET A 213 4.01 -0.76 17.81
CA MET A 213 3.89 -1.99 17.01
C MET A 213 4.54 -1.81 15.65
N LEU A 214 5.06 -2.91 15.09
CA LEU A 214 5.75 -2.90 13.81
C LEU A 214 4.79 -2.82 12.61
N ASP A 215 3.54 -3.31 12.78
CA ASP A 215 2.61 -3.54 11.67
C ASP A 215 2.23 -2.29 10.90
N ILE A 216 1.90 -1.20 11.59
CA ILE A 216 1.50 0.04 10.92
C ILE A 216 2.65 0.69 10.14
N ILE A 217 3.89 0.51 10.60
CA ILE A 217 5.09 0.97 9.91
C ILE A 217 5.26 0.19 8.61
N GLN A 218 5.11 -1.13 8.66
CA GLN A 218 5.15 -1.97 7.46
C GLN A 218 4.05 -1.60 6.47
N VAL A 219 2.84 -1.41 6.95
CA VAL A 219 1.66 -1.08 6.12
C VAL A 219 1.85 0.25 5.39
N LEU A 220 2.45 1.26 6.03
CA LEU A 220 2.80 2.52 5.37
C LEU A 220 3.67 2.26 4.14
N PHE A 221 4.72 1.46 4.29
CA PHE A 221 5.63 1.15 3.17
C PHE A 221 4.93 0.35 2.07
N ILE A 222 4.11 -0.63 2.43
CA ILE A 222 3.35 -1.45 1.47
C ILE A 222 2.37 -0.58 0.65
N VAL A 223 1.58 0.27 1.30
CA VAL A 223 0.61 1.14 0.60
C VAL A 223 1.33 2.16 -0.28
N THR A 224 2.45 2.70 0.19
CA THR A 224 3.28 3.61 -0.60
C THR A 224 3.92 2.91 -1.79
N ALA A 225 4.36 1.65 -1.64
CA ALA A 225 4.83 0.82 -2.75
C ALA A 225 3.73 0.58 -3.80
N ALA A 226 2.50 0.29 -3.38
CA ALA A 226 1.36 0.15 -4.29
C ALA A 226 1.05 1.46 -5.04
N TRP A 227 1.14 2.60 -4.36
CA TRP A 227 0.97 3.91 -4.99
C TRP A 227 2.07 4.22 -6.01
N THR A 228 3.34 3.97 -5.69
CA THR A 228 4.46 4.18 -6.62
C THR A 228 4.41 3.22 -7.81
N LEU A 229 3.98 1.97 -7.62
CA LEU A 229 3.73 1.01 -8.69
C LEU A 229 2.63 1.51 -9.66
N CYS A 230 1.55 2.09 -9.12
CA CYS A 230 0.51 2.72 -9.92
C CYS A 230 1.07 3.91 -10.73
N ARG A 231 1.93 4.74 -10.13
CA ARG A 231 2.62 5.86 -10.80
C ARG A 231 3.51 5.37 -11.93
N ASP A 232 4.28 4.32 -11.69
CA ASP A 232 5.13 3.70 -12.70
C ASP A 232 4.29 3.20 -13.88
N HIS A 233 3.22 2.45 -13.60
CA HIS A 233 2.32 1.95 -14.65
C HIS A 233 1.77 3.09 -15.54
N GLN A 234 1.29 4.17 -14.94
CA GLN A 234 0.72 5.31 -15.67
C GLN A 234 1.79 6.08 -16.45
N GLN A 235 2.99 6.28 -15.88
CA GLN A 235 4.08 6.97 -16.56
C GLN A 235 4.55 6.18 -17.79
N VAL A 236 4.71 4.87 -17.65
CA VAL A 236 5.11 3.99 -18.74
C VAL A 236 4.05 3.96 -19.85
N TYR A 237 2.77 3.87 -19.46
CA TYR A 237 1.68 3.95 -20.42
C TYR A 237 1.72 5.25 -21.23
N ALA A 238 1.94 6.39 -20.57
CA ALA A 238 2.04 7.68 -21.23
C ALA A 238 3.25 7.76 -22.17
N ARG A 239 4.42 7.23 -21.76
CA ARG A 239 5.61 7.15 -22.63
C ARG A 239 5.36 6.28 -23.87
N MET A 240 4.72 5.13 -23.69
CA MET A 240 4.36 4.22 -24.79
C MET A 240 3.35 4.87 -25.73
N TYR A 241 2.33 5.57 -25.19
CA TYR A 241 1.34 6.29 -25.96
C TYR A 241 1.99 7.39 -26.81
N ASN A 242 2.90 8.18 -26.25
CA ASN A 242 3.62 9.22 -26.97
C ASN A 242 4.49 8.62 -28.09
N ALA A 243 5.20 7.53 -27.83
CA ALA A 243 5.98 6.85 -28.87
C ALA A 243 5.09 6.27 -29.98
N TRP A 244 3.92 5.72 -29.63
CA TRP A 244 2.94 5.20 -30.56
C TRP A 244 2.33 6.30 -31.42
N SER A 245 1.90 7.41 -30.83
CA SER A 245 1.28 8.55 -31.53
C SER A 245 2.25 9.23 -32.49
N GLN A 246 3.56 9.18 -32.21
CA GLN A 246 4.62 9.70 -33.09
C GLN A 246 5.15 8.66 -34.07
N GLN A 247 4.54 7.47 -34.15
CA GLN A 247 4.95 6.36 -35.01
C GLN A 247 6.41 5.88 -34.79
N LEU A 248 6.92 6.03 -33.57
CA LEU A 248 8.29 5.65 -33.19
C LEU A 248 8.41 4.20 -32.70
N LEU A 249 7.37 3.37 -32.84
CA LEU A 249 7.39 1.95 -32.45
C LEU A 249 7.94 1.09 -33.60
N ASP A 250 9.23 1.19 -33.84
CA ASP A 250 9.86 0.65 -35.05
C ASP A 250 10.28 -0.83 -34.98
N THR A 251 10.14 -1.50 -33.83
CA THR A 251 10.64 -2.87 -33.66
C THR A 251 9.57 -3.85 -33.24
N ASP A 252 9.70 -5.13 -33.64
CA ASP A 252 8.79 -6.20 -33.24
C ASP A 252 8.69 -6.40 -31.72
N LEU A 253 9.73 -5.96 -30.96
CA LEU A 253 9.80 -6.03 -29.51
C LEU A 253 9.26 -4.77 -28.81
N GLY A 254 8.95 -3.70 -29.56
CA GLY A 254 8.59 -2.38 -29.03
C GLY A 254 9.79 -1.59 -28.49
N PRO A 255 9.61 -0.34 -28.00
CA PRO A 255 10.69 0.56 -27.60
C PRO A 255 11.36 0.17 -26.29
N ARG A 256 12.55 0.72 -26.00
CA ARG A 256 13.09 0.86 -24.65
C ARG A 256 12.46 2.10 -24.00
N ILE A 257 12.04 1.97 -22.71
CA ILE A 257 11.24 2.99 -22.02
C ILE A 257 12.11 3.93 -21.17
N GLY A 258 13.40 3.65 -21.04
CA GLY A 258 14.33 4.39 -20.20
C GLY A 258 14.18 4.06 -18.70
N PHE A 259 14.88 4.82 -17.86
CA PHE A 259 14.87 4.56 -16.43
C PHE A 259 13.50 4.87 -15.80
N ARG A 260 13.06 3.99 -14.91
CA ARG A 260 11.72 4.01 -14.29
C ARG A 260 11.84 4.37 -12.80
N TRP A 261 11.94 5.67 -12.51
CA TRP A 261 12.10 6.17 -11.14
C TRP A 261 11.00 5.71 -10.19
N TRP A 262 9.76 5.60 -10.66
CA TRP A 262 8.66 5.13 -9.82
C TRP A 262 8.77 3.64 -9.50
N ARG A 263 9.27 2.82 -10.43
CA ARG A 263 9.54 1.40 -10.17
C ARG A 263 10.71 1.23 -9.19
N PHE A 264 11.76 2.04 -9.35
CA PHE A 264 12.85 2.10 -8.38
C PHE A 264 12.33 2.47 -6.99
N ALA A 265 11.50 3.52 -6.86
CA ALA A 265 10.86 3.90 -5.60
C ALA A 265 9.97 2.79 -5.04
N THR A 266 9.25 2.04 -5.89
CA THR A 266 8.50 0.84 -5.46
C THR A 266 9.43 -0.17 -4.80
N GLY A 267 10.60 -0.44 -5.39
CA GLY A 267 11.61 -1.33 -4.81
C GLY A 267 12.15 -0.83 -3.47
N VAL A 268 12.41 0.46 -3.33
CA VAL A 268 12.85 1.06 -2.04
C VAL A 268 11.79 0.84 -0.96
N PHE A 269 10.51 1.13 -1.23
CA PHE A 269 9.45 0.94 -0.24
C PHE A 269 9.17 -0.54 0.07
N LEU A 270 9.30 -1.43 -0.91
CA LEU A 270 9.24 -2.87 -0.66
C LEU A 270 10.44 -3.35 0.19
N GLY A 271 11.63 -2.80 -0.06
CA GLY A 271 12.80 -3.03 0.77
C GLY A 271 12.59 -2.57 2.21
N CYS A 272 12.01 -1.39 2.42
CA CYS A 272 11.61 -0.94 3.76
C CYS A 272 10.57 -1.88 4.38
N ALA A 273 9.57 -2.35 3.64
CA ALA A 273 8.54 -3.24 4.15
C ALA A 273 9.12 -4.59 4.63
N VAL A 274 10.04 -5.20 3.86
CA VAL A 274 10.68 -6.45 4.27
C VAL A 274 11.68 -6.23 5.41
N SER A 275 12.27 -5.04 5.52
CA SER A 275 13.14 -4.64 6.63
C SER A 275 12.38 -4.40 7.95
N VAL A 276 11.05 -4.41 7.91
CA VAL A 276 10.18 -4.40 9.11
C VAL A 276 9.75 -5.81 9.48
N LYS A 277 9.17 -6.56 8.54
CA LYS A 277 8.75 -7.96 8.71
C LYS A 277 8.89 -8.73 7.40
N TRP A 278 9.27 -10.00 7.48
CA TRP A 278 9.47 -10.85 6.30
C TRP A 278 8.21 -11.07 5.45
N SER A 279 7.02 -10.81 5.99
CA SER A 279 5.80 -10.77 5.17
C SER A 279 5.85 -9.74 4.03
N GLY A 280 6.77 -8.77 4.08
CA GLY A 280 7.10 -7.89 2.96
C GLY A 280 7.55 -8.62 1.69
N LEU A 281 8.13 -9.84 1.81
CA LEU A 281 8.52 -10.70 0.68
C LEU A 281 7.31 -11.08 -0.19
N TYR A 282 6.14 -11.26 0.40
CA TYR A 282 4.92 -11.56 -0.34
C TYR A 282 4.58 -10.43 -1.32
N TYR A 283 4.73 -9.19 -0.88
CA TYR A 283 4.48 -8.01 -1.73
C TYR A 283 5.56 -7.85 -2.82
N ILE A 284 6.82 -8.18 -2.53
CA ILE A 284 7.89 -8.21 -3.55
C ILE A 284 7.52 -9.19 -4.66
N MET A 285 7.06 -10.40 -4.31
CA MET A 285 6.66 -11.43 -5.27
C MET A 285 5.46 -10.98 -6.11
N PHE A 286 4.36 -10.57 -5.47
CA PHE A 286 3.13 -10.21 -6.18
C PHE A 286 3.29 -8.95 -7.03
N PHE A 287 4.01 -7.93 -6.54
CA PHE A 287 4.25 -6.69 -7.30
C PHE A 287 5.27 -6.90 -8.42
N GLY A 288 6.25 -7.78 -8.21
CA GLY A 288 7.19 -8.20 -9.26
C GLY A 288 6.47 -8.87 -10.42
N ILE A 289 5.63 -9.87 -10.13
CA ILE A 289 4.80 -10.57 -11.14
C ILE A 289 3.87 -9.58 -11.84
N LEU A 290 3.15 -8.75 -11.07
CA LEU A 290 2.23 -7.75 -11.62
C LEU A 290 2.95 -6.77 -12.56
N ALA A 291 4.13 -6.27 -12.17
CA ALA A 291 4.91 -5.33 -12.98
C ALA A 291 5.30 -5.95 -14.33
N VAL A 292 5.76 -7.20 -14.34
CA VAL A 292 6.17 -7.92 -15.56
C VAL A 292 4.96 -8.22 -16.45
N VAL A 293 3.84 -8.66 -15.87
CA VAL A 293 2.58 -8.89 -16.59
C VAL A 293 2.07 -7.59 -17.23
N LEU A 294 2.09 -6.49 -16.49
CA LEU A 294 1.69 -5.18 -17.01
C LEU A 294 2.65 -4.67 -18.10
N ASP A 295 3.95 -4.99 -18.05
CA ASP A 295 4.90 -4.64 -19.09
C ASP A 295 4.61 -5.42 -20.38
N ALA A 296 4.34 -6.73 -20.30
CA ALA A 296 3.94 -7.55 -21.43
C ALA A 296 2.61 -7.08 -22.03
N TRP A 297 1.61 -6.82 -21.18
CA TRP A 297 0.30 -6.33 -21.61
C TRP A 297 0.39 -4.98 -22.35
N ARG A 298 1.17 -4.03 -21.82
CA ARG A 298 1.39 -2.73 -22.49
C ARG A 298 2.02 -2.90 -23.87
N ARG A 299 3.06 -3.73 -23.99
CA ARG A 299 3.68 -4.02 -25.28
C ARG A 299 2.67 -4.60 -26.27
N HIS A 300 1.79 -5.48 -25.79
CA HIS A 300 0.74 -6.07 -26.63
C HIS A 300 -0.26 -5.01 -27.12
N ILE A 301 -0.83 -4.18 -26.24
CA ILE A 301 -1.84 -3.18 -26.64
C ILE A 301 -1.28 -2.07 -27.53
N PHE A 302 0.02 -1.77 -27.44
CA PHE A 302 0.71 -0.83 -28.33
C PHE A 302 1.25 -1.47 -29.62
N GLY A 303 0.89 -2.75 -29.88
CA GLY A 303 1.11 -3.41 -31.17
C GLY A 303 2.49 -4.06 -31.36
N ALA A 304 3.26 -4.30 -30.31
CA ALA A 304 4.47 -5.11 -30.41
C ALA A 304 4.12 -6.55 -30.82
N ARG A 305 4.74 -7.08 -31.91
CA ARG A 305 4.44 -8.42 -32.41
C ARG A 305 4.78 -9.52 -31.41
N ASN A 306 5.96 -9.39 -30.79
CA ASN A 306 6.49 -10.31 -29.79
C ASN A 306 6.54 -9.62 -28.42
N ALA A 307 5.35 -9.26 -27.90
CA ALA A 307 5.21 -8.51 -26.65
C ALA A 307 5.89 -9.20 -25.46
N THR A 308 5.71 -10.52 -25.32
CA THR A 308 6.33 -11.33 -24.25
C THR A 308 7.85 -11.36 -24.38
N LEU A 309 8.38 -11.60 -25.57
CA LEU A 309 9.83 -11.57 -25.79
C LEU A 309 10.38 -10.14 -25.58
N GLY A 310 9.64 -9.12 -26.00
CA GLY A 310 9.99 -7.72 -25.76
C GLY A 310 10.06 -7.39 -24.27
N MET A 311 9.14 -7.89 -23.47
CA MET A 311 9.15 -7.77 -22.02
C MET A 311 10.37 -8.50 -21.43
N LEU A 312 10.60 -9.76 -21.80
CA LEU A 312 11.72 -10.55 -21.28
C LEU A 312 13.08 -9.89 -21.58
N VAL A 313 13.30 -9.44 -22.81
CA VAL A 313 14.60 -8.88 -23.23
C VAL A 313 14.82 -7.44 -22.76
N LYS A 314 13.77 -6.64 -22.64
CA LYS A 314 13.91 -5.19 -22.39
C LYS A 314 13.49 -4.76 -20.99
N ASP A 315 12.56 -5.49 -20.34
CA ASP A 315 11.97 -5.06 -19.06
C ASP A 315 12.23 -6.00 -17.91
N ALA A 316 12.44 -7.33 -18.15
CA ALA A 316 12.55 -8.31 -17.07
C ALA A 316 13.77 -8.07 -16.17
N PHE A 317 14.96 -7.87 -16.76
CA PHE A 317 16.15 -7.58 -15.95
C PHE A 317 16.04 -6.23 -15.20
N PRO A 318 15.65 -5.11 -15.83
CA PRO A 318 15.36 -3.88 -15.10
C PRO A 318 14.25 -4.02 -14.03
N ALA A 319 13.26 -4.91 -14.22
CA ALA A 319 12.24 -5.19 -13.21
C ALA A 319 12.85 -5.95 -12.02
N PHE A 320 13.63 -6.99 -12.29
CA PHE A 320 14.37 -7.75 -11.27
C PHE A 320 15.31 -6.82 -10.49
N ALA A 321 16.10 -6.00 -11.17
CA ALA A 321 16.98 -5.05 -10.50
C ALA A 321 16.22 -4.09 -9.58
N SER A 322 15.11 -3.51 -10.06
CA SER A 322 14.32 -2.55 -9.27
C SER A 322 13.51 -3.19 -8.14
N LEU A 323 12.95 -4.40 -8.34
CA LEU A 323 11.97 -5.00 -7.43
C LEU A 323 12.51 -6.18 -6.62
N VAL A 324 13.78 -6.59 -6.86
CA VAL A 324 14.47 -7.62 -6.06
C VAL A 324 15.80 -7.09 -5.54
N LEU A 325 16.71 -6.60 -6.43
CA LEU A 325 18.03 -6.17 -5.97
C LEU A 325 17.98 -4.89 -5.13
N VAL A 326 17.12 -3.92 -5.49
CA VAL A 326 16.93 -2.71 -4.68
C VAL A 326 16.32 -3.04 -3.31
N PRO A 327 15.23 -3.83 -3.18
CA PRO A 327 14.77 -4.30 -1.87
C PRO A 327 15.85 -5.02 -1.06
N LEU A 328 16.63 -5.89 -1.68
CA LEU A 328 17.74 -6.59 -1.02
C LEU A 328 18.79 -5.61 -0.49
N ALA A 329 19.17 -4.61 -1.29
CA ALA A 329 20.12 -3.59 -0.87
C ALA A 329 19.58 -2.76 0.32
N VAL A 330 18.30 -2.37 0.29
CA VAL A 330 17.65 -1.66 1.41
C VAL A 330 17.58 -2.55 2.65
N TYR A 331 17.26 -3.83 2.47
CA TYR A 331 17.22 -4.80 3.56
C TYR A 331 18.61 -4.93 4.21
N THR A 332 19.65 -5.19 3.43
CA THR A 332 21.04 -5.28 3.92
C THR A 332 21.46 -3.97 4.61
N TRP A 333 21.11 -2.81 4.03
CA TRP A 333 21.39 -1.51 4.64
C TRP A 333 20.70 -1.33 6.00
N SER A 334 19.51 -1.90 6.20
CA SER A 334 18.84 -1.82 7.50
C SER A 334 19.61 -2.50 8.62
N TRP A 335 20.47 -3.48 8.30
CA TRP A 335 21.34 -4.20 9.23
C TRP A 335 22.70 -3.54 9.48
N ARG A 336 22.92 -2.32 8.99
CA ARG A 336 24.21 -1.62 9.07
C ARG A 336 24.80 -1.52 10.47
N ALA A 337 23.96 -1.31 11.51
CA ALA A 337 24.42 -1.29 12.90
C ALA A 337 24.91 -2.68 13.35
N TRP A 338 24.21 -3.74 12.97
CA TRP A 338 24.62 -5.11 13.23
C TRP A 338 25.99 -5.41 12.62
N PHE A 339 26.25 -4.98 11.39
CA PHE A 339 27.56 -5.15 10.74
C PHE A 339 28.64 -4.27 11.38
N ALA A 340 28.31 -3.13 11.95
CA ALA A 340 29.24 -2.18 12.54
C ALA A 340 29.58 -2.48 14.01
N SER A 341 28.81 -3.34 14.69
CA SER A 341 28.99 -3.69 16.11
C SER A 341 29.53 -5.11 16.27
N GLU A 342 30.53 -5.26 17.13
CA GLU A 342 31.10 -6.56 17.47
C GLU A 342 30.25 -7.34 18.48
N THR A 343 29.35 -6.67 19.22
CA THR A 343 28.50 -7.27 20.26
C THR A 343 27.10 -7.62 19.76
N SER A 344 26.84 -7.53 18.46
CA SER A 344 25.56 -7.89 17.88
C SER A 344 25.25 -9.39 18.05
N VAL A 345 23.96 -9.72 18.17
CA VAL A 345 23.51 -11.11 18.31
C VAL A 345 24.04 -11.96 17.16
N PHE A 346 24.61 -13.12 17.47
CA PHE A 346 25.25 -14.05 16.52
C PHE A 346 26.37 -13.43 15.63
N ARG A 347 26.94 -12.29 16.02
CA ARG A 347 27.98 -11.61 15.23
C ARG A 347 29.20 -12.50 14.96
N HIS A 348 29.51 -13.40 15.88
CA HIS A 348 30.64 -14.30 15.87
C HIS A 348 30.26 -15.78 15.78
N ALA A 349 29.07 -16.13 15.26
CA ALA A 349 28.54 -17.50 15.20
C ALA A 349 29.51 -18.50 14.50
N VAL A 350 30.34 -18.02 13.59
CA VAL A 350 31.41 -18.82 12.96
C VAL A 350 32.53 -19.12 13.94
N ALA A 351 32.98 -18.13 14.72
CA ALA A 351 34.08 -18.28 15.67
C ALA A 351 33.69 -19.04 16.93
N THR A 352 32.41 -18.92 17.37
CA THR A 352 31.87 -19.64 18.53
C THR A 352 31.51 -21.09 18.21
N GLY A 353 31.54 -21.48 16.92
CA GLY A 353 31.25 -22.84 16.50
C GLY A 353 29.76 -23.13 16.26
N ASP A 354 28.88 -22.13 16.34
CA ASP A 354 27.44 -22.26 16.06
C ASP A 354 27.22 -22.62 14.58
N VAL A 355 28.09 -22.13 13.68
CA VAL A 355 28.08 -22.52 12.27
C VAL A 355 28.97 -23.75 12.08
N GLU A 356 28.38 -24.90 11.81
CA GLU A 356 29.10 -26.17 11.60
C GLU A 356 30.16 -26.06 10.50
N ASN A 357 31.26 -26.80 10.64
CA ASN A 357 32.38 -26.75 9.70
C ASN A 357 32.04 -27.25 8.27
N ASN A 358 31.04 -28.11 8.13
CA ASN A 358 30.53 -28.65 6.88
C ASN A 358 29.37 -27.81 6.28
N SER A 359 28.97 -26.72 6.94
CA SER A 359 27.88 -25.86 6.47
C SER A 359 28.27 -25.12 5.19
N ILE A 360 27.31 -25.01 4.26
CA ILE A 360 27.44 -24.17 3.04
C ILE A 360 27.71 -22.70 3.38
N LEU A 361 27.34 -22.25 4.58
CA LEU A 361 27.58 -20.87 5.04
C LEU A 361 29.07 -20.56 5.13
N ARG A 362 29.93 -21.56 5.33
CA ARG A 362 31.40 -21.39 5.36
C ARG A 362 32.02 -20.98 4.02
N LEU A 363 31.23 -20.99 2.92
CA LEU A 363 31.67 -20.44 1.64
C LEU A 363 31.69 -18.90 1.62
N PHE A 364 31.04 -18.26 2.60
CA PHE A 364 31.00 -16.80 2.72
C PHE A 364 32.02 -16.30 3.75
N PRO A 365 32.40 -15.02 3.70
CA PRO A 365 33.16 -14.40 4.79
C PRO A 365 32.45 -14.57 6.13
N ASP A 366 33.18 -14.78 7.22
CA ASP A 366 32.67 -15.12 8.55
C ASP A 366 31.52 -14.22 9.03
N THR A 367 31.64 -12.93 8.81
CA THR A 367 30.58 -11.97 9.14
C THR A 367 29.29 -12.22 8.36
N VAL A 368 29.40 -12.51 7.06
CA VAL A 368 28.23 -12.80 6.22
C VAL A 368 27.64 -14.16 6.57
N ALA A 369 28.48 -15.16 6.81
CA ALA A 369 28.07 -16.49 7.28
C ALA A 369 27.29 -16.39 8.61
N SER A 370 27.80 -15.63 9.56
CA SER A 370 27.15 -15.37 10.85
C SER A 370 25.81 -14.63 10.68
N TRP A 371 25.74 -13.68 9.76
CA TRP A 371 24.48 -12.97 9.45
C TRP A 371 23.44 -13.89 8.79
N LEU A 372 23.85 -14.77 7.87
CA LEU A 372 22.98 -15.76 7.26
C LEU A 372 22.53 -16.82 8.27
N TYR A 373 23.43 -17.24 9.16
CA TYR A 373 23.10 -18.13 10.28
C TYR A 373 21.99 -17.52 11.15
N TYR A 374 22.14 -16.25 11.55
CA TYR A 374 21.09 -15.56 12.30
C TYR A 374 19.73 -15.60 11.59
N HIS A 375 19.70 -15.44 10.26
CA HIS A 375 18.44 -15.54 9.50
C HIS A 375 17.88 -16.97 9.47
N ALA A 376 18.73 -17.98 9.44
CA ALA A 376 18.31 -19.38 9.52
C ALA A 376 17.67 -19.69 10.88
N GLU A 377 18.29 -19.26 11.98
CA GLU A 377 17.74 -19.39 13.33
C GLU A 377 16.37 -18.71 13.49
N VAL A 378 16.23 -17.48 12.99
CA VAL A 378 14.94 -16.75 12.98
C VAL A 378 13.89 -17.50 12.15
N LEU A 379 14.28 -18.08 11.01
CA LEU A 379 13.36 -18.85 10.18
C LEU A 379 12.91 -20.14 10.86
N GLU A 380 13.83 -20.85 11.50
CA GLU A 380 13.54 -22.06 12.27
C GLU A 380 12.61 -21.76 13.45
N PHE A 381 12.90 -20.70 14.22
CA PHE A 381 12.01 -20.23 15.27
C PHE A 381 10.60 -19.95 14.75
N HIS A 382 10.48 -19.24 13.62
CA HIS A 382 9.17 -18.99 13.05
C HIS A 382 8.48 -20.26 12.52
N ALA A 383 9.22 -21.23 12.04
CA ALA A 383 8.68 -22.51 11.55
C ALA A 383 8.23 -23.42 12.72
N SER A 384 8.88 -23.31 13.89
CA SER A 384 8.50 -24.12 15.07
C SER A 384 7.17 -23.70 15.72
N LEU A 385 6.71 -22.45 15.49
CA LEU A 385 5.49 -21.90 16.09
C LEU A 385 4.23 -22.43 15.38
N THR A 386 3.95 -23.72 15.48
CA THR A 386 2.79 -24.37 14.86
C THR A 386 1.83 -24.94 15.91
N THR A 387 0.55 -25.06 15.56
CA THR A 387 -0.45 -25.68 16.41
C THR A 387 -0.16 -27.17 16.58
N SER A 388 0.32 -27.84 15.53
CA SER A 388 0.73 -29.25 15.56
C SER A 388 1.91 -29.54 16.49
N SER A 389 2.80 -28.55 16.73
CA SER A 389 3.89 -28.65 17.72
C SER A 389 3.48 -28.27 19.14
N GLY A 390 2.19 -28.09 19.40
CA GLY A 390 1.64 -27.82 20.72
C GLY A 390 1.56 -26.33 21.10
N HIS A 391 1.92 -25.42 20.20
CA HIS A 391 1.75 -23.99 20.45
C HIS A 391 0.28 -23.60 20.33
N SER A 392 -0.31 -23.15 21.42
CA SER A 392 -1.67 -22.62 21.46
C SER A 392 -1.70 -21.26 22.15
N HIS A 393 -2.55 -20.37 21.68
CA HIS A 393 -2.76 -19.07 22.31
C HIS A 393 -4.24 -18.69 22.26
N PRO A 394 -4.83 -18.13 23.35
CA PRO A 394 -6.25 -17.77 23.38
C PRO A 394 -6.69 -16.83 22.26
N TRP A 395 -5.77 -16.00 21.75
CA TRP A 395 -6.00 -15.04 20.67
C TRP A 395 -5.50 -15.52 19.31
N ASP A 396 -5.20 -16.82 19.14
CA ASP A 396 -4.86 -17.36 17.82
C ASP A 396 -6.01 -17.14 16.83
N SER A 397 -5.70 -16.63 15.65
CA SER A 397 -6.69 -16.32 14.63
C SER A 397 -6.19 -16.72 13.24
N LYS A 398 -6.98 -17.49 12.52
CA LYS A 398 -6.65 -17.99 11.19
C LYS A 398 -7.08 -17.00 10.10
N PRO A 399 -6.48 -17.03 8.90
CA PRO A 399 -6.71 -16.02 7.85
C PRO A 399 -8.17 -15.83 7.48
N TRP A 400 -8.98 -16.89 7.46
CA TRP A 400 -10.42 -16.76 7.16
C TRP A 400 -11.18 -15.94 8.20
N SER A 401 -10.74 -15.94 9.48
CA SER A 401 -11.35 -15.13 10.53
C SER A 401 -11.03 -13.64 10.40
N TRP A 402 -9.93 -13.30 9.70
CA TRP A 402 -9.54 -11.91 9.46
C TRP A 402 -10.50 -11.20 8.51
N LEU A 403 -11.10 -11.92 7.56
CA LEU A 403 -11.96 -11.33 6.53
C LEU A 403 -13.18 -10.58 7.09
N ALA A 404 -13.62 -10.94 8.28
CA ALA A 404 -14.75 -10.28 8.96
C ALA A 404 -14.40 -9.85 10.40
N ALA A 405 -13.12 -9.81 10.77
CA ALA A 405 -12.65 -9.45 12.10
C ALA A 405 -13.36 -10.23 13.22
N THR A 406 -13.58 -11.54 13.01
CA THR A 406 -14.33 -12.37 13.96
C THR A 406 -13.51 -12.84 15.17
N ARG A 407 -12.19 -12.70 15.12
CA ARG A 407 -11.25 -13.04 16.21
C ARG A 407 -10.34 -11.83 16.48
N PRO A 408 -10.79 -10.84 17.27
CA PRO A 408 -9.94 -9.72 17.71
C PRO A 408 -8.83 -10.18 18.62
N ILE A 409 -7.93 -9.27 18.99
CA ILE A 409 -6.89 -9.54 19.98
C ILE A 409 -6.88 -8.45 21.05
N LEU A 410 -6.72 -8.86 22.30
CA LEU A 410 -6.67 -7.98 23.46
C LEU A 410 -5.26 -7.42 23.64
N TYR A 411 -5.12 -6.10 23.60
CA TYR A 411 -3.86 -5.39 23.82
C TYR A 411 -3.66 -4.96 25.25
N TYR A 412 -4.75 -4.60 25.96
CA TYR A 412 -4.69 -4.13 27.33
C TYR A 412 -5.96 -4.51 28.10
N SER A 413 -5.80 -4.93 29.34
CA SER A 413 -6.89 -5.28 30.24
C SER A 413 -6.62 -4.75 31.66
N SER A 414 -7.62 -4.12 32.24
CA SER A 414 -7.72 -3.84 33.68
C SER A 414 -9.18 -4.02 34.07
N THR A 415 -9.42 -4.91 35.03
CA THR A 415 -10.75 -5.27 35.53
C THR A 415 -10.94 -4.80 36.98
N ASP A 416 -12.14 -4.93 37.48
CA ASP A 416 -12.49 -4.69 38.88
C ASP A 416 -12.23 -3.24 39.35
N ILE A 417 -12.42 -2.29 38.41
CA ILE A 417 -12.31 -0.86 38.68
C ILE A 417 -13.60 -0.39 39.34
N SER A 418 -13.53 0.12 40.55
CA SER A 418 -14.69 0.72 41.24
C SER A 418 -15.11 2.01 40.51
N CYS A 419 -16.38 2.12 40.16
CA CYS A 419 -16.96 3.30 39.52
C CYS A 419 -18.38 3.56 40.01
N ALA A 420 -18.96 4.70 39.63
CA ALA A 420 -20.33 5.09 40.07
C ALA A 420 -21.43 4.10 39.61
N PHE A 421 -21.14 3.21 38.69
CA PHE A 421 -22.07 2.20 38.14
C PHE A 421 -21.77 0.76 38.63
N GLY A 422 -20.99 0.59 39.69
CA GLY A 422 -20.59 -0.69 40.25
C GLY A 422 -19.22 -1.15 39.75
N SER A 423 -19.14 -2.35 39.15
CA SER A 423 -17.89 -2.85 38.55
C SER A 423 -17.70 -2.28 37.13
N CYS A 424 -16.51 -1.74 36.89
CA CYS A 424 -16.07 -1.21 35.64
C CYS A 424 -14.79 -1.90 35.16
N ARG A 425 -14.52 -1.83 33.89
CA ARG A 425 -13.29 -2.33 33.28
C ARG A 425 -12.72 -1.38 32.26
N ARG A 426 -11.45 -1.54 31.99
CA ARG A 426 -10.71 -0.83 30.95
C ARG A 426 -10.04 -1.86 30.05
N MET A 427 -10.47 -1.90 28.80
CA MET A 427 -9.99 -2.88 27.83
C MET A 427 -9.59 -2.17 26.54
N ILE A 428 -8.52 -2.62 25.88
CA ILE A 428 -8.21 -2.22 24.50
C ILE A 428 -8.13 -3.46 23.65
N TYR A 429 -8.99 -3.51 22.65
CA TYR A 429 -9.00 -4.54 21.63
C TYR A 429 -8.54 -4.01 20.30
N LEU A 430 -7.68 -4.77 19.63
CA LEU A 430 -7.49 -4.61 18.19
C LEU A 430 -8.62 -5.36 17.49
N PHE A 431 -9.59 -4.62 16.97
CA PHE A 431 -10.62 -5.20 16.13
C PHE A 431 -11.09 -4.20 15.07
N GLY A 432 -11.64 -4.72 13.97
CA GLY A 432 -12.08 -3.90 12.86
C GLY A 432 -13.47 -3.33 13.06
N THR A 433 -13.71 -2.10 12.62
CA THR A 433 -15.06 -1.52 12.59
C THR A 433 -15.99 -2.41 11.75
N PRO A 434 -17.05 -3.02 12.33
CA PRO A 434 -17.84 -4.05 11.64
C PRO A 434 -18.38 -3.61 10.28
N ALA A 435 -18.86 -2.36 10.15
CA ALA A 435 -19.37 -1.84 8.89
C ALA A 435 -18.32 -1.85 7.74
N ILE A 436 -17.02 -1.86 8.06
CA ILE A 436 -15.94 -1.96 7.08
C ILE A 436 -15.58 -3.42 6.84
N TRP A 437 -15.28 -4.15 7.91
CA TRP A 437 -14.71 -5.49 7.83
C TRP A 437 -15.69 -6.55 7.35
N TRP A 438 -16.95 -6.45 7.71
CA TRP A 438 -17.99 -7.38 7.23
C TRP A 438 -18.28 -7.24 5.72
N LEU A 439 -17.83 -6.14 5.11
CA LEU A 439 -17.88 -5.96 3.65
C LEU A 439 -16.60 -6.39 2.93
N THR A 440 -15.59 -6.92 3.63
CA THR A 440 -14.31 -7.31 2.99
C THR A 440 -14.55 -8.37 1.90
N VAL A 441 -15.22 -9.48 2.22
CA VAL A 441 -15.51 -10.53 1.23
C VAL A 441 -16.36 -10.00 0.08
N PRO A 442 -17.53 -9.36 0.33
CA PRO A 442 -18.34 -8.77 -0.74
C PRO A 442 -17.56 -7.83 -1.66
N VAL A 443 -16.73 -6.92 -1.11
CA VAL A 443 -16.02 -5.93 -1.93
C VAL A 443 -14.85 -6.54 -2.71
N VAL A 444 -14.16 -7.54 -2.18
CA VAL A 444 -13.10 -8.27 -2.88
C VAL A 444 -13.68 -9.07 -4.05
N CYS A 445 -14.82 -9.75 -3.84
CA CYS A 445 -15.53 -10.46 -4.91
C CYS A 445 -16.08 -9.48 -5.96
N TRP A 446 -16.66 -8.37 -5.52
CA TRP A 446 -17.13 -7.30 -6.40
C TRP A 446 -15.99 -6.71 -7.25
N ALA A 447 -14.85 -6.44 -6.64
CA ALA A 447 -13.67 -5.93 -7.35
C ALA A 447 -13.20 -6.90 -8.43
N LEU A 448 -13.16 -8.20 -8.14
CA LEU A 448 -12.83 -9.24 -9.11
C LEU A 448 -13.85 -9.28 -10.27
N TRP A 449 -15.12 -9.24 -9.95
CA TRP A 449 -16.20 -9.16 -10.95
C TRP A 449 -16.04 -7.94 -11.87
N GLU A 450 -15.80 -6.76 -11.29
CA GLU A 450 -15.61 -5.52 -12.04
C GLU A 450 -14.38 -5.55 -12.95
N MET A 451 -13.30 -6.20 -12.50
CA MET A 451 -12.10 -6.38 -13.33
C MET A 451 -12.34 -7.33 -14.51
N ILE A 452 -13.04 -8.45 -14.29
CA ILE A 452 -13.22 -9.48 -15.31
C ILE A 452 -14.31 -9.05 -16.31
N ILE A 453 -15.48 -8.67 -15.82
CA ILE A 453 -16.65 -8.42 -16.66
C ILE A 453 -16.63 -6.99 -17.24
N HIS A 454 -16.38 -5.99 -16.39
CA HIS A 454 -16.40 -4.59 -16.82
C HIS A 454 -15.02 -4.03 -17.19
N ARG A 455 -13.95 -4.84 -17.05
CA ARG A 455 -12.54 -4.48 -17.35
C ARG A 455 -12.07 -3.20 -16.64
N ARG A 456 -12.55 -2.97 -15.42
CA ARG A 456 -12.21 -1.79 -14.61
C ARG A 456 -10.85 -1.95 -13.94
N ALA A 457 -9.81 -1.46 -14.59
CA ALA A 457 -8.42 -1.54 -14.12
C ALA A 457 -8.16 -0.84 -12.77
N ALA A 458 -9.05 0.05 -12.32
CA ALA A 458 -8.92 0.74 -11.03
C ALA A 458 -8.85 -0.22 -9.83
N TYR A 459 -9.45 -1.40 -9.93
CA TYR A 459 -9.42 -2.42 -8.88
C TYR A 459 -8.16 -3.30 -8.90
N LEU A 460 -7.37 -3.32 -9.99
CA LEU A 460 -6.27 -4.29 -10.18
C LEU A 460 -5.21 -4.20 -9.09
N ILE A 461 -4.61 -3.03 -8.88
CA ILE A 461 -3.54 -2.86 -7.89
C ILE A 461 -4.05 -3.13 -6.47
N PRO A 462 -5.16 -2.53 -5.99
CA PRO A 462 -5.65 -2.82 -4.65
C PRO A 462 -6.05 -4.28 -4.47
N TRP A 463 -6.63 -4.94 -5.48
CA TRP A 463 -6.99 -6.36 -5.40
C TRP A 463 -5.76 -7.27 -5.31
N VAL A 464 -4.76 -7.07 -6.16
CA VAL A 464 -3.49 -7.82 -6.10
C VAL A 464 -2.76 -7.58 -4.78
N SER A 465 -2.77 -6.35 -4.28
CA SER A 465 -2.17 -6.01 -2.99
C SER A 465 -2.87 -6.71 -1.82
N PHE A 466 -4.21 -6.79 -1.85
CA PHE A 466 -4.98 -7.57 -0.88
C PHE A 466 -4.60 -9.06 -0.93
N MET A 467 -4.54 -9.63 -2.13
CA MET A 467 -4.16 -11.05 -2.32
C MET A 467 -2.72 -11.32 -1.85
N ALA A 468 -1.80 -10.40 -2.05
CA ALA A 468 -0.43 -10.51 -1.55
C ALA A 468 -0.36 -10.59 -0.02
N GLY A 469 -1.23 -9.88 0.68
CA GLY A 469 -1.32 -9.93 2.15
C GLY A 469 -2.14 -11.09 2.70
N PHE A 470 -2.91 -11.79 1.87
CA PHE A 470 -3.86 -12.81 2.31
C PHE A 470 -3.48 -14.24 1.90
N LEU A 471 -3.22 -14.47 0.60
CA LEU A 471 -3.04 -15.84 0.07
C LEU A 471 -1.87 -16.62 0.70
N PRO A 472 -0.69 -16.02 0.96
CA PRO A 472 0.41 -16.77 1.54
C PRO A 472 0.10 -17.35 2.92
N TRP A 473 -0.73 -16.68 3.71
CA TRP A 473 -1.13 -17.16 5.04
C TRP A 473 -2.06 -18.37 5.01
N LEU A 474 -2.76 -18.60 3.89
CA LEU A 474 -3.56 -19.82 3.71
C LEU A 474 -2.70 -21.06 3.56
N VAL A 475 -1.47 -20.92 3.04
CA VAL A 475 -0.52 -22.05 2.88
C VAL A 475 0.07 -22.46 4.22
N THR A 476 0.28 -21.49 5.12
CA THR A 476 0.90 -21.71 6.44
C THR A 476 -0.13 -21.69 7.57
N TYR A 477 -1.35 -22.20 7.33
CA TYR A 477 -2.48 -22.09 8.26
C TYR A 477 -2.25 -22.78 9.61
N ASP A 478 -1.38 -23.75 9.70
CA ASP A 478 -1.04 -24.43 10.96
C ASP A 478 -0.21 -23.56 11.91
N ARG A 479 0.45 -22.54 11.37
CA ARG A 479 1.20 -21.59 12.18
C ARG A 479 0.28 -20.82 13.10
N GLN A 480 0.75 -20.55 14.34
CA GLN A 480 0.12 -19.60 15.26
C GLN A 480 0.11 -18.21 14.64
N MET A 481 -1.07 -17.63 14.48
CA MET A 481 -1.28 -16.35 13.82
C MET A 481 -2.22 -15.46 14.64
N TYR A 482 -2.13 -14.15 14.39
CA TYR A 482 -2.89 -13.16 15.14
C TYR A 482 -3.56 -12.15 14.22
N PHE A 483 -4.65 -11.56 14.72
CA PHE A 483 -5.46 -10.64 13.92
C PHE A 483 -4.69 -9.39 13.45
N PHE A 484 -3.63 -8.96 14.12
CA PHE A 484 -2.82 -7.82 13.66
C PHE A 484 -2.11 -8.08 12.32
N TYR A 485 -1.95 -9.33 11.87
CA TYR A 485 -1.47 -9.63 10.51
C TYR A 485 -2.42 -9.09 9.43
N ALA A 486 -3.71 -8.99 9.75
CA ALA A 486 -4.72 -8.45 8.86
C ALA A 486 -4.62 -6.92 8.66
N THR A 487 -3.79 -6.22 9.44
CA THR A 487 -3.57 -4.76 9.28
C THR A 487 -3.14 -4.41 7.85
N ALA A 488 -2.40 -5.31 7.19
CA ALA A 488 -1.96 -5.12 5.81
C ALA A 488 -3.08 -5.28 4.75
N LEU A 489 -4.25 -5.84 5.13
CA LEU A 489 -5.38 -6.07 4.22
C LEU A 489 -6.31 -4.84 4.14
N VAL A 490 -6.55 -4.19 5.28
CA VAL A 490 -7.58 -3.15 5.39
C VAL A 490 -7.36 -1.94 4.49
N PRO A 491 -6.14 -1.44 4.21
CA PRO A 491 -5.96 -0.33 3.29
C PRO A 491 -6.53 -0.62 1.90
N PHE A 492 -6.34 -1.84 1.41
CA PHE A 492 -6.79 -2.25 0.09
C PHE A 492 -8.29 -2.56 0.05
N THR A 493 -8.86 -3.11 1.13
CA THR A 493 -10.30 -3.19 1.33
C THR A 493 -10.94 -1.80 1.25
N ILE A 494 -10.37 -0.81 1.95
CA ILE A 494 -10.85 0.57 1.95
C ILE A 494 -10.78 1.20 0.55
N VAL A 495 -9.67 1.01 -0.18
CA VAL A 495 -9.55 1.51 -1.56
C VAL A 495 -10.63 0.91 -2.45
N MET A 496 -10.82 -0.42 -2.43
CA MET A 496 -11.85 -1.10 -3.24
C MET A 496 -13.26 -0.65 -2.85
N LEU A 497 -13.53 -0.50 -1.56
CA LEU A 497 -14.83 -0.02 -1.05
C LEU A 497 -15.08 1.43 -1.47
N ALA A 498 -14.09 2.31 -1.39
CA ALA A 498 -14.20 3.69 -1.83
C ALA A 498 -14.45 3.81 -3.34
N ILE A 499 -13.84 2.94 -4.15
CA ILE A 499 -14.13 2.85 -5.59
C ILE A 499 -15.61 2.46 -5.79
N ALA A 500 -16.08 1.41 -5.12
CA ALA A 500 -17.47 0.94 -5.23
C ALA A 500 -18.47 2.02 -4.80
N LEU A 501 -18.23 2.69 -3.67
CA LEU A 501 -19.07 3.79 -3.19
C LEU A 501 -19.05 4.98 -4.13
N ASN A 502 -17.90 5.31 -4.72
CA ASN A 502 -17.82 6.40 -5.70
C ASN A 502 -18.68 6.13 -6.95
N TYR A 503 -18.73 4.87 -7.43
CA TYR A 503 -19.64 4.49 -8.51
C TYR A 503 -21.11 4.49 -8.04
N LEU A 504 -21.37 3.98 -6.83
CA LEU A 504 -22.73 3.98 -6.25
C LEU A 504 -23.29 5.40 -6.15
N MET A 505 -22.48 6.40 -5.80
CA MET A 505 -22.94 7.79 -5.66
C MET A 505 -23.55 8.40 -6.92
N ASP A 506 -23.23 7.87 -8.08
CA ASP A 506 -23.77 8.33 -9.37
C ASP A 506 -24.86 7.40 -9.92
N ALA A 507 -25.19 6.32 -9.21
CA ALA A 507 -26.16 5.31 -9.63
C ALA A 507 -27.58 5.58 -9.14
N GLY A 508 -28.54 5.03 -9.86
CA GLY A 508 -29.96 4.98 -9.47
C GLY A 508 -30.81 6.17 -9.92
N ALA A 509 -32.11 6.10 -9.62
CA ALA A 509 -33.06 7.14 -9.99
C ALA A 509 -32.86 8.42 -9.18
N TYR A 510 -33.01 9.55 -9.84
CA TYR A 510 -32.98 10.85 -9.18
C TYR A 510 -34.25 11.06 -8.34
N ARG A 511 -34.12 11.26 -7.05
CA ARG A 511 -35.22 11.54 -6.12
C ARG A 511 -35.08 12.94 -5.52
N ARG A 512 -36.18 13.66 -5.44
CA ARG A 512 -36.28 14.90 -4.64
C ARG A 512 -36.45 14.50 -3.19
N LEU A 513 -35.45 14.85 -2.35
CA LEU A 513 -35.63 14.75 -0.90
C LEU A 513 -36.60 15.87 -0.46
N ARG A 514 -37.78 15.52 -0.03
CA ARG A 514 -38.66 16.36 0.81
C ARG A 514 -38.40 15.94 2.26
N PRO A 515 -38.28 16.76 3.20
CA PRO A 515 -38.20 18.19 3.33
C PRO A 515 -37.04 18.60 4.26
N ALA A 516 -36.54 19.70 4.09
CA ALA A 516 -36.12 20.61 5.16
C ALA A 516 -35.64 21.86 4.45
N ALA A 517 -35.87 22.99 5.02
CA ALA A 517 -35.45 24.28 4.48
C ALA A 517 -33.99 24.33 4.02
N PHE A 518 -33.18 23.38 4.50
CA PHE A 518 -31.76 23.21 4.18
C PHE A 518 -31.49 22.65 2.76
N TRP A 519 -32.39 21.83 2.18
CA TRP A 519 -32.14 21.10 0.93
C TRP A 519 -32.93 21.64 -0.26
N LYS A 520 -33.39 22.89 -0.19
CA LYS A 520 -34.21 23.59 -1.21
C LYS A 520 -34.18 22.94 -2.60
N GLY A 521 -35.05 21.96 -2.84
CA GLY A 521 -35.33 21.42 -4.17
C GLY A 521 -34.16 20.63 -4.84
N ARG A 522 -33.08 20.30 -4.17
CA ARG A 522 -31.97 19.52 -4.74
C ARG A 522 -32.40 18.08 -5.02
N VAL A 523 -32.07 17.60 -6.20
CA VAL A 523 -32.32 16.23 -6.64
C VAL A 523 -31.02 15.45 -6.52
N PHE A 524 -31.06 14.31 -5.83
CA PHE A 524 -29.90 13.44 -5.65
C PHE A 524 -30.19 12.05 -6.22
N PRO A 525 -29.18 11.37 -6.83
CA PRO A 525 -29.29 9.94 -7.15
C PRO A 525 -29.49 9.13 -5.87
N THR A 526 -30.30 8.08 -5.94
CA THR A 526 -30.56 7.19 -4.79
C THR A 526 -29.27 6.61 -4.23
N GLY A 527 -28.32 6.24 -5.09
CA GLY A 527 -27.04 5.70 -4.68
C GLY A 527 -26.19 6.67 -3.84
N ARG A 528 -26.32 7.98 -4.06
CA ARG A 528 -25.64 9.00 -3.22
C ARG A 528 -26.16 8.98 -1.79
N ILE A 529 -27.47 8.85 -1.63
CA ILE A 529 -28.09 8.76 -0.30
C ILE A 529 -27.61 7.51 0.41
N LEU A 530 -27.61 6.35 -0.27
CA LEU A 530 -27.14 5.09 0.28
C LEU A 530 -25.65 5.17 0.70
N ALA A 531 -24.81 5.77 -0.12
CA ALA A 531 -23.39 5.93 0.20
C ALA A 531 -23.17 6.85 1.43
N ILE A 532 -23.94 7.93 1.55
CA ILE A 532 -23.88 8.83 2.73
C ILE A 532 -24.39 8.10 3.98
N CYS A 533 -25.49 7.36 3.89
CA CYS A 533 -26.00 6.56 5.01
C CYS A 533 -24.99 5.50 5.45
N TYR A 534 -24.33 4.84 4.50
CA TYR A 534 -23.28 3.88 4.82
C TYR A 534 -22.10 4.54 5.57
N LEU A 535 -21.62 5.69 5.09
CA LEU A 535 -20.54 6.42 5.79
C LEU A 535 -20.99 6.86 7.19
N ALA A 536 -22.24 7.26 7.36
CA ALA A 536 -22.79 7.58 8.68
C ALA A 536 -22.81 6.36 9.61
N ILE A 537 -23.13 5.17 9.08
CA ILE A 537 -23.09 3.91 9.83
C ILE A 537 -21.65 3.56 10.25
N VAL A 538 -20.66 3.72 9.35
CA VAL A 538 -19.24 3.50 9.67
C VAL A 538 -18.81 4.40 10.84
N ILE A 539 -19.14 5.69 10.77
CA ILE A 539 -18.82 6.68 11.81
C ILE A 539 -19.54 6.32 13.13
N ALA A 540 -20.83 6.02 13.07
CA ALA A 540 -21.60 5.67 14.27
C ALA A 540 -21.07 4.40 14.96
N MET A 541 -20.75 3.35 14.19
CA MET A 541 -20.16 2.12 14.73
C MET A 541 -18.78 2.37 15.34
N PHE A 542 -17.94 3.17 14.71
CA PHE A 542 -16.65 3.54 15.27
C PHE A 542 -16.81 4.20 16.65
N PHE A 543 -17.70 5.20 16.77
CA PHE A 543 -17.93 5.86 18.06
C PHE A 543 -18.58 4.92 19.10
N TYR A 544 -19.47 4.03 18.67
CA TYR A 544 -20.04 3.02 19.55
C TYR A 544 -18.96 2.12 20.18
N PHE A 545 -17.99 1.66 19.37
CA PHE A 545 -16.88 0.82 19.83
C PHE A 545 -15.67 1.60 20.36
N SER A 546 -15.67 2.93 20.27
CA SER A 546 -14.51 3.75 20.66
C SER A 546 -14.01 3.51 22.09
N PRO A 547 -14.84 3.16 23.11
CA PRO A 547 -14.35 2.81 24.42
C PRO A 547 -13.36 1.64 24.42
N LEU A 548 -13.58 0.64 23.57
CA LEU A 548 -12.70 -0.51 23.42
C LEU A 548 -11.46 -0.24 22.57
N LEU A 549 -11.52 0.80 21.71
CA LEU A 549 -10.38 1.21 20.87
C LEU A 549 -9.43 2.15 21.59
N TYR A 550 -9.97 3.01 22.47
CA TYR A 550 -9.20 4.00 23.24
C TYR A 550 -8.88 3.53 24.68
N GLY A 551 -9.55 2.52 25.18
CA GLY A 551 -9.42 2.04 26.54
C GLY A 551 -10.04 3.00 27.55
N PHE A 552 -11.28 3.42 27.34
CA PHE A 552 -12.03 4.16 28.34
C PHE A 552 -12.53 3.20 29.43
N VAL A 553 -12.63 3.71 30.66
CA VAL A 553 -13.27 2.97 31.76
C VAL A 553 -14.77 2.93 31.49
N ILE A 554 -15.33 1.73 31.37
CA ILE A 554 -16.75 1.51 31.10
C ILE A 554 -17.35 0.47 32.05
N PRO A 555 -18.66 0.58 32.36
CA PRO A 555 -19.37 -0.43 33.13
C PRO A 555 -19.32 -1.81 32.44
N ASP A 556 -19.28 -2.87 33.23
CA ASP A 556 -19.28 -4.24 32.72
C ASP A 556 -20.50 -4.56 31.85
N ALA A 557 -21.64 -3.95 32.14
CA ALA A 557 -22.84 -4.06 31.29
C ALA A 557 -22.61 -3.51 29.85
N TRP A 558 -21.93 -2.36 29.73
CA TRP A 558 -21.60 -1.79 28.42
C TRP A 558 -20.59 -2.63 27.67
N PHE A 559 -19.56 -3.11 28.36
CA PHE A 559 -18.59 -4.03 27.76
C PHE A 559 -19.31 -5.25 27.18
N ASN A 560 -20.20 -5.89 27.95
CA ASN A 560 -20.94 -7.06 27.50
C ASN A 560 -21.84 -6.76 26.28
N ALA A 561 -22.45 -5.57 26.23
CA ALA A 561 -23.28 -5.13 25.09
C ALA A 561 -22.45 -4.89 23.81
N MET A 562 -21.15 -4.58 23.95
CA MET A 562 -20.23 -4.42 22.80
C MET A 562 -19.67 -5.74 22.28
N MET A 563 -19.75 -6.82 23.05
CA MET A 563 -19.30 -8.15 22.64
C MET A 563 -20.36 -8.85 21.77
N TRP A 564 -20.47 -8.42 20.50
CA TRP A 564 -21.49 -8.92 19.60
C TRP A 564 -21.31 -10.37 19.16
N LEU A 565 -20.08 -10.85 19.11
CA LEU A 565 -19.75 -12.22 18.77
C LEU A 565 -19.18 -12.96 19.97
N PRO A 566 -19.53 -14.23 20.21
CA PRO A 566 -18.93 -15.03 21.30
C PRO A 566 -17.41 -15.10 21.20
N SER A 567 -16.87 -15.09 19.99
CA SER A 567 -15.42 -15.14 19.73
C SER A 567 -14.67 -13.83 20.04
N TRP A 568 -15.36 -12.78 20.45
CA TRP A 568 -14.74 -11.51 20.87
C TRP A 568 -14.41 -11.49 22.38
N ARG A 569 -14.86 -12.51 23.12
CA ARG A 569 -14.64 -12.69 24.57
C ARG A 569 -13.43 -13.55 24.89
#